data_961c0fbf296f52b26ab7472a5f812e54
#
_entry.id   961c0fbf296f52b26ab7472a5f812e54
#
_cell.length_a   1.000
_cell.length_b   1.000
_cell.length_c   1.000
_cell.angle_alpha   90.00
_cell.angle_beta   90.00
_cell.angle_gamma   90.00
#
_symmetry.space_group_name_H-M   'P 1'
#
loop_
_entity.id
_entity.type
_entity.pdbx_description
1 polymer ?
#
loop_
_entity_poly.entity_id
_entity_poly.type
_entity_poly.pdbx_seq_one_letter_code
_entity_poly.pdbx_strand_id
1 'polypeptide(L)'
;MQPRTRRTRALRLIAVVGAPVLAAAAACGSSGSSGSSVPQGLSGTEAGAGATQISAADAAAETSLTPATGSFLAGKSTITVLGSTTPANGDENPYALWPVTENIGSVKTGDVLVDNFNNSSNNQGTGTTIVDLHANGTQSVFAQLPQNQSGCTGGVGLTTAMVQLKTGWVIVGSLPSSDGKTATAQPGCLIVLSPTGSVAETISEPYLAGPWDAAVQDNGNTATLFVTDTLVGFNSSTSGKIDQGNVVRLSLSQTITSAPKITAESVIAQGFPEAPDAAAFVKGPTGLALGSDGTLYVADNLGNRIAAIPNAATRSTADGTGSTLTSDGQLAGPLGLVIAPDGDVLAANATNGKIVEVTPAGKQVGEYYADDSIGQDPPGNGDLFDVAITQDGKGVLFVNDGTNILQELH
;
A
#
# COMPACT_ATOMS: atom_id res chain seq x y z
N MET A 1 -55.02 29.87 23.52
CA MET A 1 -55.26 29.75 24.99
C MET A 1 -55.21 28.32 25.36
N GLN A 2 -54.39 28.08 26.35
CA GLN A 2 -54.25 26.86 27.15
C GLN A 2 -52.97 26.02 26.93
N PRO A 3 -52.45 25.45 28.03
CA PRO A 3 -51.14 25.86 28.50
C PRO A 3 -50.10 24.72 28.47
N ARG A 4 -48.82 25.12 28.63
CA ARG A 4 -47.65 24.27 28.74
C ARG A 4 -47.63 23.47 30.07
N THR A 5 -47.34 22.18 30.04
CA THR A 5 -46.87 21.42 31.20
C THR A 5 -45.41 21.01 31.04
N ARG A 6 -44.56 21.52 31.95
CA ARG A 6 -43.18 21.10 32.17
C ARG A 6 -43.19 19.74 32.86
N ARG A 7 -42.38 18.81 32.38
CA ARG A 7 -41.97 17.60 33.14
C ARG A 7 -40.50 17.71 33.50
N THR A 8 -40.25 17.83 34.78
CA THR A 8 -38.96 17.72 35.45
C THR A 8 -38.43 16.29 35.35
N ARG A 9 -37.18 16.12 34.96
CA ARG A 9 -36.44 14.86 35.08
C ARG A 9 -35.54 14.93 36.31
N ALA A 10 -35.73 13.99 37.21
CA ALA A 10 -34.94 13.77 38.40
C ALA A 10 -33.60 13.08 38.03
N LEU A 11 -32.51 13.64 38.50
CA LEU A 11 -31.19 13.04 38.53
C LEU A 11 -31.15 11.94 39.58
N ARG A 12 -30.72 10.73 39.20
CA ARG A 12 -30.32 9.70 40.17
C ARG A 12 -28.77 9.61 40.16
N LEU A 13 -28.18 9.97 41.28
CA LEU A 13 -26.78 9.68 41.64
C LEU A 13 -26.68 8.17 41.92
N ILE A 14 -25.69 7.51 41.31
CA ILE A 14 -25.20 6.20 41.73
C ILE A 14 -23.80 6.39 42.28
N ALA A 15 -23.64 6.08 43.56
CA ALA A 15 -22.36 6.08 44.27
C ALA A 15 -21.59 4.79 43.91
N VAL A 16 -20.32 4.94 43.55
CA VAL A 16 -19.38 3.83 43.39
C VAL A 16 -18.52 3.72 44.65
N VAL A 17 -18.65 2.57 45.29
CA VAL A 17 -17.83 2.21 46.47
C VAL A 17 -16.54 1.58 45.98
N GLY A 18 -15.42 2.16 46.33
CA GLY A 18 -14.08 1.64 46.10
C GLY A 18 -13.67 0.64 47.17
N ALA A 19 -12.99 -0.42 46.80
CA ALA A 19 -12.26 -1.29 47.73
C ALA A 19 -10.76 -1.30 47.38
N PRO A 20 -9.88 -1.34 48.41
CA PRO A 20 -8.45 -1.21 48.19
C PRO A 20 -7.76 -2.52 47.89
N VAL A 21 -6.75 -2.48 47.01
CA VAL A 21 -5.83 -3.60 46.75
C VAL A 21 -4.59 -3.41 47.67
N LEU A 22 -4.33 -4.44 48.46
CA LEU A 22 -3.11 -4.56 49.27
C LEU A 22 -1.93 -4.94 48.35
N ALA A 23 -0.83 -4.21 48.51
CA ALA A 23 0.48 -4.59 48.01
C ALA A 23 1.19 -5.45 49.09
N ALA A 24 1.76 -6.57 48.67
CA ALA A 24 2.72 -7.33 49.46
C ALA A 24 4.06 -7.39 48.72
N ALA A 25 5.06 -6.76 49.30
CA ALA A 25 6.46 -6.92 48.92
C ALA A 25 7.07 -8.05 49.76
N ALA A 26 7.88 -8.90 49.13
CA ALA A 26 8.81 -9.77 49.84
C ALA A 26 10.14 -9.87 49.08
N ALA A 27 11.18 -9.75 49.86
CA ALA A 27 12.58 -9.57 49.45
C ALA A 27 13.36 -10.88 49.38
N CYS A 28 14.43 -10.82 48.65
CA CYS A 28 15.75 -11.48 48.72
C CYS A 28 15.97 -12.81 49.48
N GLY A 29 16.66 -13.74 48.79
CA GLY A 29 17.41 -14.82 49.42
C GLY A 29 18.23 -15.61 48.41
N SER A 30 19.52 -15.52 48.53
CA SER A 30 20.60 -16.12 47.70
C SER A 30 20.92 -17.59 48.08
N SER A 31 21.55 -18.28 47.14
CA SER A 31 22.54 -19.33 47.22
C SER A 31 22.12 -20.80 47.15
N GLY A 32 22.87 -21.53 46.31
CA GLY A 32 23.18 -22.93 46.56
C GLY A 32 23.04 -23.90 45.37
N SER A 33 24.15 -24.32 44.91
CA SER A 33 24.50 -25.28 43.85
C SER A 33 23.95 -26.71 44.04
N SER A 34 23.96 -27.39 42.94
CA SER A 34 24.27 -28.81 42.67
C SER A 34 23.16 -29.79 42.24
N GLY A 35 23.40 -30.39 41.09
CA GLY A 35 23.25 -31.80 40.92
C GLY A 35 22.03 -32.39 40.22
N SER A 36 22.28 -32.77 38.95
CA SER A 36 21.81 -34.04 38.27
C SER A 36 20.36 -34.49 38.37
N SER A 37 19.78 -34.66 37.26
CA SER A 37 19.30 -35.88 36.59
C SER A 37 18.02 -35.64 35.77
N VAL A 38 18.11 -36.09 34.52
CA VAL A 38 17.02 -36.23 33.56
C VAL A 38 16.11 -37.36 34.03
N PRO A 39 14.79 -37.29 33.77
CA PRO A 39 14.26 -38.26 32.82
C PRO A 39 13.38 -37.64 31.72
N GLN A 40 13.46 -38.32 30.57
CA GLN A 40 12.64 -38.16 29.38
C GLN A 40 11.16 -38.40 29.62
N GLY A 41 10.32 -37.73 28.84
CA GLY A 41 8.93 -38.13 28.69
C GLY A 41 8.07 -37.18 27.84
N LEU A 42 8.00 -37.49 26.54
CA LEU A 42 6.81 -37.39 25.64
C LEU A 42 6.28 -36.02 25.19
N SER A 43 6.62 -35.69 23.96
CA SER A 43 5.76 -35.45 22.78
C SER A 43 4.56 -34.50 22.96
N GLY A 44 4.70 -33.35 22.40
CA GLY A 44 3.63 -32.48 21.94
C GLY A 44 4.14 -31.77 20.69
N THR A 45 3.79 -32.32 19.53
CA THR A 45 4.04 -31.70 18.23
C THR A 45 3.06 -30.57 18.04
N GLU A 46 3.50 -29.35 18.22
CA GLU A 46 2.86 -28.19 17.58
C GLU A 46 3.74 -27.76 16.42
N ALA A 47 3.22 -27.99 15.22
CA ALA A 47 3.80 -27.49 13.98
C ALA A 47 3.59 -25.96 13.92
N GLY A 48 4.55 -25.22 14.44
CA GLY A 48 4.72 -23.81 14.10
C GLY A 48 5.15 -23.74 12.64
N ALA A 49 4.35 -23.07 11.79
CA ALA A 49 4.72 -22.71 10.45
C ALA A 49 6.03 -21.89 10.53
N GLY A 50 7.11 -22.44 9.99
CA GLY A 50 8.40 -21.80 9.99
C GLY A 50 8.39 -20.57 9.08
N ALA A 51 8.38 -19.41 9.66
CA ALA A 51 9.06 -18.28 9.05
C ALA A 51 10.52 -18.71 8.89
N THR A 52 11.00 -18.79 7.68
CA THR A 52 12.42 -19.02 7.40
C THR A 52 13.13 -17.78 7.94
N GLN A 53 13.67 -17.89 9.15
CA GLN A 53 14.58 -16.87 9.65
C GLN A 53 15.83 -16.94 8.76
N ILE A 54 16.01 -15.92 7.94
CA ILE A 54 17.31 -15.67 7.30
C ILE A 54 18.26 -15.44 8.45
N SER A 55 19.30 -16.27 8.55
CA SER A 55 20.26 -16.14 9.64
C SER A 55 20.98 -14.78 9.53
N ALA A 56 21.37 -14.19 10.66
CA ALA A 56 22.18 -12.97 10.66
C ALA A 56 23.49 -13.10 9.85
N ALA A 57 23.91 -14.33 9.51
CA ALA A 57 25.04 -14.61 8.62
C ALA A 57 24.66 -14.39 7.14
N ASP A 58 23.39 -14.60 6.75
CA ASP A 58 22.92 -14.35 5.38
C ASP A 58 22.64 -12.86 5.15
N ALA A 59 22.21 -12.13 6.17
CA ALA A 59 22.04 -10.67 6.12
C ALA A 59 23.40 -9.93 6.01
N ALA A 60 24.50 -10.53 6.45
CA ALA A 60 25.83 -9.91 6.41
C ALA A 60 26.53 -10.02 5.04
N ALA A 61 25.91 -10.62 4.02
CA ALA A 61 26.50 -10.88 2.71
C ALA A 61 25.85 -10.11 1.55
N GLU A 62 24.83 -9.31 1.80
CA GLU A 62 24.30 -8.41 0.76
C GLU A 62 25.30 -7.29 0.51
N THR A 63 26.10 -7.42 -0.52
CA THR A 63 26.95 -6.33 -1.01
C THR A 63 26.02 -5.25 -1.55
N SER A 64 25.98 -4.11 -0.84
CA SER A 64 25.27 -2.91 -1.29
C SER A 64 25.63 -2.58 -2.74
N LEU A 65 24.63 -2.41 -3.59
CA LEU A 65 24.80 -2.11 -5.00
C LEU A 65 24.90 -0.59 -5.18
N THR A 66 26.12 -0.08 -5.30
CA THR A 66 26.31 1.34 -5.65
C THR A 66 25.66 1.64 -7.01
N PRO A 67 24.83 2.69 -7.12
CA PRO A 67 24.22 3.09 -8.38
C PRO A 67 25.25 3.25 -9.50
N ALA A 68 24.97 2.63 -10.65
CA ALA A 68 25.85 2.69 -11.81
C ALA A 68 25.91 4.13 -12.35
N THR A 69 27.06 4.53 -12.88
CA THR A 69 27.17 5.85 -13.53
C THR A 69 26.17 5.96 -14.67
N GLY A 70 25.32 6.98 -14.59
CA GLY A 70 24.27 7.24 -15.58
C GLY A 70 22.90 6.63 -15.25
N SER A 71 22.77 5.85 -14.17
CA SER A 71 21.47 5.44 -13.65
C SER A 71 20.76 6.61 -12.96
N PHE A 72 19.44 6.52 -12.80
CA PHE A 72 18.64 7.60 -12.22
C PHE A 72 18.96 7.84 -10.74
N LEU A 73 19.28 6.81 -9.99
CA LEU A 73 19.69 6.93 -8.58
C LEU A 73 21.11 7.44 -8.40
N ALA A 74 21.94 7.47 -9.48
CA ALA A 74 23.32 7.93 -9.39
C ALA A 74 23.41 9.40 -8.95
N GLY A 75 24.19 9.64 -7.89
CA GLY A 75 24.39 10.98 -7.34
C GLY A 75 23.29 11.50 -6.41
N LYS A 76 22.20 10.79 -6.25
CA LYS A 76 21.20 11.12 -5.22
C LYS A 76 21.75 10.75 -3.84
N SER A 77 21.59 11.64 -2.87
CA SER A 77 22.20 11.46 -1.54
C SER A 77 21.48 12.19 -0.42
N THR A 78 20.43 12.93 -0.75
CA THR A 78 19.73 13.77 0.22
C THR A 78 18.26 13.36 0.28
N ILE A 79 17.77 13.09 1.49
CA ILE A 79 16.35 12.89 1.75
C ILE A 79 15.80 14.13 2.43
N THR A 80 14.75 14.69 1.87
CA THR A 80 14.03 15.86 2.41
C THR A 80 12.62 15.44 2.85
N VAL A 81 12.24 15.76 4.07
CA VAL A 81 10.86 15.59 4.56
C VAL A 81 9.99 16.68 3.95
N LEU A 82 8.93 16.29 3.27
CA LEU A 82 7.98 17.21 2.64
C LEU A 82 6.80 17.53 3.56
N GLY A 83 6.32 16.58 4.35
CA GLY A 83 5.25 16.81 5.31
C GLY A 83 4.66 15.53 5.89
N SER A 84 3.81 15.70 6.92
CA SER A 84 3.06 14.60 7.50
C SER A 84 1.88 14.22 6.62
N THR A 85 1.59 12.92 6.52
CA THR A 85 0.44 12.37 5.80
C THR A 85 -0.75 12.09 6.72
N THR A 86 -0.57 12.21 8.04
CA THR A 86 -1.63 11.94 9.03
C THR A 86 -2.60 13.12 9.12
N PRO A 87 -3.87 12.97 8.73
CA PRO A 87 -4.91 13.99 8.86
C PRO A 87 -5.44 14.11 10.29
N ALA A 88 -6.33 15.07 10.52
CA ALA A 88 -6.88 15.35 11.85
C ALA A 88 -7.73 14.20 12.45
N ASN A 89 -8.28 13.30 11.63
CA ASN A 89 -8.99 12.11 12.11
C ASN A 89 -8.04 11.00 12.57
N GLY A 90 -6.72 11.14 12.33
CA GLY A 90 -5.69 10.22 12.76
C GLY A 90 -5.52 8.99 11.87
N ASP A 91 -6.09 8.96 10.66
CA ASP A 91 -5.78 7.91 9.69
C ASP A 91 -4.27 7.94 9.40
N GLU A 92 -3.67 6.77 9.26
CA GLU A 92 -2.22 6.59 9.17
C GLU A 92 -1.86 5.50 8.16
N ASN A 93 -0.58 5.14 8.05
CA ASN A 93 -0.06 4.21 7.06
C ASN A 93 -0.28 4.74 5.64
N PRO A 94 0.50 5.76 5.22
CA PRO A 94 0.41 6.31 3.87
C PRO A 94 0.84 5.25 2.86
N TYR A 95 0.04 5.06 1.83
CA TYR A 95 0.27 4.01 0.85
C TYR A 95 0.41 4.54 -0.57
N ALA A 96 -0.69 4.88 -1.24
CA ALA A 96 -0.61 5.47 -2.58
C ALA A 96 -0.11 6.92 -2.50
N LEU A 97 0.70 7.29 -3.47
CA LEU A 97 1.09 8.69 -3.67
C LEU A 97 0.96 9.08 -5.15
N TRP A 98 0.43 10.27 -5.40
CA TRP A 98 0.22 10.79 -6.75
C TRP A 98 0.67 12.24 -6.87
N PRO A 99 1.80 12.52 -7.56
CA PRO A 99 2.23 13.89 -7.84
C PRO A 99 1.25 14.60 -8.77
N VAL A 100 0.76 15.75 -8.37
CA VAL A 100 -0.16 16.57 -9.15
C VAL A 100 0.62 17.41 -10.16
N THR A 101 0.38 17.16 -11.44
CA THR A 101 1.11 17.83 -12.54
C THR A 101 0.40 19.03 -13.11
N GLU A 102 -0.90 19.19 -12.84
CA GLU A 102 -1.73 20.26 -13.38
C GLU A 102 -2.67 20.85 -12.31
N ASN A 103 -2.99 22.15 -12.45
CA ASN A 103 -4.00 22.78 -11.59
C ASN A 103 -5.39 22.34 -12.03
N ILE A 104 -6.03 21.48 -11.24
CA ILE A 104 -7.36 20.95 -11.57
C ILE A 104 -8.21 20.75 -10.30
N GLY A 105 -9.42 21.30 -10.28
CA GLY A 105 -10.30 21.22 -9.10
C GLY A 105 -9.70 21.93 -7.89
N SER A 106 -9.51 21.21 -6.78
CA SER A 106 -8.93 21.74 -5.54
C SER A 106 -7.42 21.64 -5.46
N VAL A 107 -6.80 20.73 -6.23
CA VAL A 107 -5.37 20.45 -6.18
C VAL A 107 -4.55 21.31 -7.15
N LYS A 108 -3.31 21.51 -6.86
CA LYS A 108 -2.39 22.36 -7.63
C LYS A 108 -1.12 21.63 -8.03
N THR A 109 -0.55 22.11 -9.11
CA THR A 109 0.77 21.69 -9.56
C THR A 109 1.80 21.77 -8.43
N GLY A 110 2.48 20.67 -8.18
CA GLY A 110 3.44 20.52 -7.10
C GLY A 110 2.85 19.99 -5.78
N ASP A 111 1.54 19.84 -5.69
CA ASP A 111 0.90 19.10 -4.60
C ASP A 111 1.11 17.58 -4.81
N VAL A 112 0.95 16.80 -3.74
CA VAL A 112 0.97 15.34 -3.79
C VAL A 112 -0.25 14.81 -3.05
N LEU A 113 -1.08 14.06 -3.74
CA LEU A 113 -2.16 13.30 -3.08
C LEU A 113 -1.55 12.06 -2.44
N VAL A 114 -1.95 11.79 -1.19
CA VAL A 114 -1.53 10.59 -0.45
C VAL A 114 -2.75 10.01 0.25
N ASP A 115 -2.99 8.71 0.10
CA ASP A 115 -4.01 8.04 0.88
C ASP A 115 -3.43 7.35 2.12
N ASN A 116 -4.29 7.08 3.10
CA ASN A 116 -3.94 6.39 4.32
C ASN A 116 -4.71 5.07 4.39
N PHE A 117 -3.98 3.96 4.49
CA PHE A 117 -4.53 2.61 4.47
C PHE A 117 -5.16 2.20 5.79
N ASN A 118 -4.66 2.74 6.91
CA ASN A 118 -5.08 2.39 8.26
C ASN A 118 -5.87 3.53 8.91
N ASN A 119 -6.73 3.17 9.85
CA ASN A 119 -7.37 4.15 10.73
C ASN A 119 -6.44 4.53 11.90
N SER A 120 -6.87 5.46 12.74
CA SER A 120 -6.15 5.93 13.94
C SER A 120 -5.85 4.86 15.00
N SER A 121 -6.26 3.63 14.80
CA SER A 121 -5.93 2.46 15.63
C SER A 121 -4.96 1.53 14.93
N ASN A 122 -4.39 1.96 13.82
CA ASN A 122 -3.49 1.21 12.95
C ASN A 122 -4.07 -0.15 12.47
N ASN A 123 -5.36 -0.19 12.21
CA ASN A 123 -5.99 -1.38 11.63
C ASN A 123 -5.92 -1.30 10.10
N GLN A 124 -5.34 -2.31 9.47
CA GLN A 124 -5.16 -2.38 8.01
C GLN A 124 -6.50 -2.47 7.28
N GLY A 125 -6.60 -1.82 6.11
CA GLY A 125 -7.83 -1.82 5.31
C GLY A 125 -9.02 -1.16 5.98
N THR A 126 -8.78 -0.11 6.78
CA THR A 126 -9.82 0.65 7.48
C THR A 126 -9.65 2.18 7.35
N GLY A 127 -8.59 2.63 6.68
CA GLY A 127 -8.37 4.04 6.38
C GLY A 127 -9.36 4.56 5.34
N THR A 128 -9.67 5.85 5.42
CA THR A 128 -10.72 6.48 4.61
C THR A 128 -10.33 7.85 4.08
N THR A 129 -9.12 8.33 4.37
CA THR A 129 -8.72 9.70 4.10
C THR A 129 -7.63 9.76 3.04
N ILE A 130 -7.82 10.67 2.09
CA ILE A 130 -6.81 11.10 1.14
C ILE A 130 -6.45 12.53 1.50
N VAL A 131 -5.17 12.78 1.73
CA VAL A 131 -4.63 14.11 1.99
C VAL A 131 -4.03 14.71 0.73
N ASP A 132 -4.09 16.03 0.64
CA ASP A 132 -3.40 16.85 -0.34
C ASP A 132 -2.23 17.54 0.37
N LEU A 133 -1.03 17.06 0.13
CA LEU A 133 0.20 17.68 0.62
C LEU A 133 0.63 18.78 -0.33
N HIS A 134 0.62 20.02 0.15
CA HIS A 134 1.00 21.17 -0.63
C HIS A 134 2.52 21.35 -0.69
N ALA A 135 3.01 21.97 -1.75
CA ALA A 135 4.44 22.25 -1.96
C ALA A 135 5.11 23.06 -0.82
N ASN A 136 4.35 23.72 0.05
CA ASN A 136 4.84 24.44 1.22
C ASN A 136 4.93 23.58 2.50
N GLY A 137 4.67 22.27 2.40
CA GLY A 137 4.70 21.32 3.51
C GLY A 137 3.45 21.30 4.40
N THR A 138 2.43 22.10 4.08
CA THR A 138 1.14 22.01 4.77
C THR A 138 0.25 20.95 4.08
N GLN A 139 -0.72 20.41 4.81
CA GLN A 139 -1.69 19.48 4.24
C GLN A 139 -3.13 19.97 4.39
N SER A 140 -3.99 19.51 3.50
CA SER A 140 -5.43 19.57 3.63
C SER A 140 -6.06 18.20 3.30
N VAL A 141 -7.28 17.96 3.73
CA VAL A 141 -8.00 16.75 3.36
C VAL A 141 -8.56 16.94 1.94
N PHE A 142 -8.10 16.15 0.99
CA PHE A 142 -8.67 16.10 -0.36
C PHE A 142 -10.01 15.37 -0.34
N ALA A 143 -10.06 14.18 0.27
CA ALA A 143 -11.28 13.42 0.43
C ALA A 143 -11.27 12.65 1.75
N GLN A 144 -12.42 12.59 2.40
CA GLN A 144 -12.71 11.66 3.49
C GLN A 144 -13.95 10.86 3.12
N LEU A 145 -13.76 9.56 2.96
CA LEU A 145 -14.79 8.68 2.44
C LEU A 145 -15.64 8.12 3.58
N PRO A 146 -16.97 8.05 3.41
CA PRO A 146 -17.83 7.40 4.41
C PRO A 146 -17.58 5.89 4.39
N GLN A 147 -17.46 5.26 5.56
CA GLN A 147 -17.25 3.81 5.70
C GLN A 147 -18.27 2.97 4.91
N ASN A 148 -19.51 3.44 4.84
CA ASN A 148 -20.61 2.78 4.14
C ASN A 148 -20.87 3.47 2.79
N GLN A 149 -19.86 3.52 1.91
CA GLN A 149 -20.00 4.11 0.59
C GLN A 149 -20.95 3.28 -0.27
N SER A 150 -21.98 3.92 -0.81
CA SER A 150 -22.93 3.28 -1.74
C SER A 150 -22.19 2.73 -2.96
N GLY A 151 -22.46 1.49 -3.31
CA GLY A 151 -21.83 0.78 -4.43
C GLY A 151 -20.53 0.04 -4.09
N CYS A 152 -19.91 0.30 -2.93
CA CYS A 152 -18.85 -0.54 -2.38
C CYS A 152 -19.47 -1.48 -1.35
N THR A 153 -19.83 -2.69 -1.76
CA THR A 153 -20.60 -3.63 -0.93
C THR A 153 -19.87 -4.05 0.34
N GLY A 154 -18.54 -4.06 0.31
CA GLY A 154 -17.70 -4.37 1.47
C GLY A 154 -17.46 -3.18 2.39
N GLY A 155 -17.75 -1.97 1.96
CA GLY A 155 -17.38 -0.73 2.65
C GLY A 155 -16.12 -0.07 2.06
N VAL A 156 -15.50 0.81 2.81
CA VAL A 156 -14.29 1.54 2.41
C VAL A 156 -13.11 1.16 3.29
N GLY A 157 -12.03 0.81 2.64
CA GLY A 157 -10.68 0.70 3.18
C GLY A 157 -9.72 0.99 2.03
N LEU A 158 -9.04 2.14 2.07
CA LEU A 158 -8.19 2.59 0.97
C LEU A 158 -7.00 1.66 0.74
N THR A 159 -6.49 1.66 -0.49
CA THR A 159 -5.35 0.84 -0.93
C THR A 159 -4.32 1.69 -1.67
N THR A 160 -3.23 1.10 -2.17
CA THR A 160 -2.24 1.79 -3.00
C THR A 160 -2.75 2.16 -4.40
N ALA A 161 -3.93 1.69 -4.80
CA ALA A 161 -4.49 2.03 -6.10
C ALA A 161 -5.01 3.48 -6.10
N MET A 162 -4.22 4.40 -6.62
CA MET A 162 -4.66 5.78 -6.84
C MET A 162 -4.08 6.34 -8.13
N VAL A 163 -4.94 6.92 -8.97
CA VAL A 163 -4.55 7.65 -10.17
C VAL A 163 -5.39 8.91 -10.32
N GLN A 164 -4.79 10.00 -10.80
CA GLN A 164 -5.52 11.16 -11.27
C GLN A 164 -5.55 11.20 -12.80
N LEU A 165 -6.73 11.37 -13.37
CA LEU A 165 -6.90 11.50 -14.81
C LEU A 165 -6.69 12.96 -15.27
N LYS A 166 -6.29 13.14 -16.52
CA LYS A 166 -6.13 14.49 -17.15
C LYS A 166 -7.38 15.34 -17.10
N THR A 167 -8.54 14.73 -16.92
CA THR A 167 -9.83 15.39 -16.71
C THR A 167 -10.06 15.82 -15.26
N GLY A 168 -9.13 15.50 -14.36
CA GLY A 168 -9.16 15.82 -12.93
C GLY A 168 -9.86 14.79 -12.04
N TRP A 169 -10.53 13.80 -12.60
CA TRP A 169 -11.09 12.71 -11.82
C TRP A 169 -9.98 11.90 -11.15
N VAL A 170 -10.20 11.51 -9.89
CA VAL A 170 -9.28 10.63 -9.16
C VAL A 170 -9.97 9.28 -8.97
N ILE A 171 -9.28 8.19 -9.28
CA ILE A 171 -9.77 6.83 -9.05
C ILE A 171 -8.91 6.22 -7.96
N VAL A 172 -9.55 5.70 -6.91
CA VAL A 172 -8.85 5.05 -5.79
C VAL A 172 -9.41 3.66 -5.57
N GLY A 173 -8.54 2.74 -5.17
CA GLY A 173 -8.92 1.40 -4.76
C GLY A 173 -9.43 1.35 -3.34
N SER A 174 -10.28 0.38 -3.06
CA SER A 174 -10.79 0.08 -1.73
C SER A 174 -10.82 -1.42 -1.51
N LEU A 175 -10.19 -1.87 -0.43
CA LEU A 175 -10.18 -3.26 0.04
C LEU A 175 -10.41 -3.26 1.55
N PRO A 176 -11.68 -3.20 1.99
CA PRO A 176 -12.01 -3.02 3.39
C PRO A 176 -11.85 -4.28 4.22
N SER A 177 -11.48 -4.10 5.48
CA SER A 177 -11.55 -5.13 6.51
C SER A 177 -12.26 -4.61 7.75
N SER A 178 -12.69 -5.48 8.64
CA SER A 178 -13.32 -5.07 9.90
C SER A 178 -12.37 -5.01 11.09
N ASP A 179 -11.22 -5.66 11.02
CA ASP A 179 -10.27 -5.80 12.13
C ASP A 179 -8.79 -5.81 11.70
N GLY A 180 -8.50 -5.41 10.46
CA GLY A 180 -7.14 -5.39 9.94
C GLY A 180 -6.59 -6.74 9.51
N LYS A 181 -7.43 -7.76 9.35
CA LYS A 181 -7.00 -9.10 8.96
C LYS A 181 -7.57 -9.52 7.61
N THR A 182 -6.80 -10.22 6.83
CA THR A 182 -7.23 -10.80 5.55
C THR A 182 -8.49 -11.66 5.69
N ALA A 183 -8.64 -12.39 6.80
CA ALA A 183 -9.81 -13.24 7.04
C ALA A 183 -11.15 -12.48 7.15
N THR A 184 -11.09 -11.17 7.41
CA THR A 184 -12.25 -10.28 7.49
C THR A 184 -12.34 -9.33 6.31
N ALA A 185 -11.43 -9.45 5.32
CA ALA A 185 -11.49 -8.68 4.10
C ALA A 185 -12.85 -8.86 3.40
N GLN A 186 -13.36 -7.77 2.86
CA GLN A 186 -14.61 -7.75 2.11
C GLN A 186 -14.31 -7.43 0.65
N PRO A 187 -15.25 -7.71 -0.27
CA PRO A 187 -15.06 -7.39 -1.68
C PRO A 187 -14.65 -5.94 -1.90
N GLY A 188 -13.61 -5.75 -2.71
CA GLY A 188 -13.08 -4.45 -3.08
C GLY A 188 -13.97 -3.69 -4.06
N CYS A 189 -13.60 -2.46 -4.31
CA CYS A 189 -14.20 -1.60 -5.32
C CYS A 189 -13.20 -0.52 -5.77
N LEU A 190 -13.49 0.15 -6.89
CA LEU A 190 -12.84 1.42 -7.22
C LEU A 190 -13.83 2.55 -6.93
N ILE A 191 -13.33 3.62 -6.35
CA ILE A 191 -14.11 4.82 -6.02
C ILE A 191 -13.63 5.96 -6.91
N VAL A 192 -14.55 6.57 -7.63
CA VAL A 192 -14.28 7.71 -8.50
C VAL A 192 -14.61 9.00 -7.76
N LEU A 193 -13.60 9.83 -7.57
CA LEU A 193 -13.71 11.13 -6.93
C LEU A 193 -13.71 12.24 -7.98
N SER A 194 -14.51 13.27 -7.72
CA SER A 194 -14.47 14.50 -8.52
C SER A 194 -13.14 15.24 -8.34
N PRO A 195 -12.79 16.19 -9.20
CA PRO A 195 -11.60 17.02 -9.04
C PRO A 195 -11.53 17.82 -7.71
N THR A 196 -12.59 17.79 -6.90
CA THR A 196 -12.67 18.44 -5.59
C THR A 196 -12.85 17.44 -4.44
N GLY A 197 -12.57 16.15 -4.67
CA GLY A 197 -12.58 15.11 -3.65
C GLY A 197 -13.94 14.52 -3.28
N SER A 198 -15.02 14.91 -3.96
CA SER A 198 -16.34 14.34 -3.69
C SER A 198 -16.55 13.02 -4.45
N VAL A 199 -17.12 12.01 -3.81
CA VAL A 199 -17.48 10.76 -4.48
C VAL A 199 -18.51 11.01 -5.58
N ALA A 200 -18.17 10.59 -6.78
CA ALA A 200 -19.04 10.73 -7.96
C ALA A 200 -19.62 9.38 -8.39
N GLU A 201 -18.85 8.30 -8.31
CA GLU A 201 -19.25 6.96 -8.73
C GLU A 201 -18.44 5.91 -7.98
N THR A 202 -18.94 4.68 -7.95
CA THR A 202 -18.23 3.49 -7.46
C THR A 202 -18.32 2.39 -8.51
N ILE A 203 -17.23 1.66 -8.68
CA ILE A 203 -17.11 0.54 -9.61
C ILE A 203 -16.88 -0.71 -8.77
N SER A 204 -17.88 -1.58 -8.69
CA SER A 204 -17.81 -2.83 -7.94
C SER A 204 -18.16 -3.97 -8.88
N GLU A 205 -17.16 -4.70 -9.32
CA GLU A 205 -17.28 -5.75 -10.32
C GLU A 205 -16.71 -7.06 -9.78
N PRO A 206 -17.20 -8.21 -10.20
CA PRO A 206 -16.76 -9.51 -9.68
C PRO A 206 -15.26 -9.81 -9.88
N TYR A 207 -14.61 -9.12 -10.80
CA TYR A 207 -13.17 -9.25 -11.07
C TYR A 207 -12.31 -8.29 -10.23
N LEU A 208 -12.91 -7.44 -9.39
CA LEU A 208 -12.24 -6.56 -8.45
C LEU A 208 -12.41 -7.11 -7.02
N ALA A 209 -11.61 -8.10 -6.67
CA ALA A 209 -11.65 -8.69 -5.33
C ALA A 209 -10.92 -7.82 -4.30
N GLY A 210 -9.72 -7.35 -4.67
CA GLY A 210 -8.90 -6.48 -3.86
C GLY A 210 -7.99 -5.61 -4.74
N PRO A 211 -8.51 -4.50 -5.31
CA PRO A 211 -7.70 -3.60 -6.12
C PRO A 211 -6.57 -3.04 -5.25
N TRP A 212 -5.32 -3.38 -5.61
CA TRP A 212 -4.17 -3.06 -4.79
C TRP A 212 -3.41 -1.85 -5.30
N ASP A 213 -3.07 -1.81 -6.59
CA ASP A 213 -2.41 -0.66 -7.21
C ASP A 213 -2.96 -0.40 -8.61
N ALA A 214 -2.70 0.79 -9.15
CA ALA A 214 -3.19 1.21 -10.45
C ALA A 214 -2.15 2.00 -11.25
N ALA A 215 -2.09 1.71 -12.55
CA ALA A 215 -1.38 2.52 -13.53
C ALA A 215 -2.34 2.94 -14.65
N VAL A 216 -2.10 4.11 -15.26
CA VAL A 216 -3.01 4.64 -16.28
C VAL A 216 -2.28 5.13 -17.52
N GLN A 217 -2.85 4.79 -18.70
CA GLN A 217 -2.56 5.45 -19.97
C GLN A 217 -3.74 6.38 -20.30
N ASP A 218 -3.56 7.67 -20.09
CA ASP A 218 -4.62 8.67 -20.23
C ASP A 218 -4.46 9.50 -21.52
N ASN A 219 -5.50 9.48 -22.35
CA ASN A 219 -5.60 10.21 -23.61
C ASN A 219 -6.63 11.37 -23.52
N GLY A 220 -6.95 11.85 -22.33
CA GLY A 220 -7.94 12.89 -22.07
C GLY A 220 -9.36 12.33 -21.94
N ASN A 221 -10.14 12.28 -23.02
CA ASN A 221 -11.52 11.78 -22.96
C ASN A 221 -11.62 10.23 -22.90
N THR A 222 -10.52 9.54 -23.07
CA THR A 222 -10.42 8.09 -22.88
C THR A 222 -9.18 7.76 -22.08
N ALA A 223 -9.24 6.69 -21.29
CA ALA A 223 -8.09 6.17 -20.59
C ALA A 223 -8.11 4.64 -20.58
N THR A 224 -6.94 4.05 -20.41
CA THR A 224 -6.78 2.64 -20.08
C THR A 224 -6.18 2.55 -18.69
N LEU A 225 -6.96 2.05 -17.75
CA LEU A 225 -6.55 1.81 -16.37
C LEU A 225 -6.14 0.35 -16.22
N PHE A 226 -5.01 0.12 -15.58
CA PHE A 226 -4.54 -1.19 -15.16
C PHE A 226 -4.63 -1.25 -13.65
N VAL A 227 -5.10 -2.38 -13.11
CA VAL A 227 -5.26 -2.58 -11.66
C VAL A 227 -4.70 -3.95 -11.32
N THR A 228 -3.79 -4.02 -10.37
CA THR A 228 -3.47 -5.28 -9.70
C THR A 228 -4.60 -5.62 -8.75
N ASP A 229 -5.01 -6.88 -8.77
CA ASP A 229 -6.12 -7.37 -7.95
C ASP A 229 -5.63 -8.54 -7.12
N THR A 230 -5.64 -8.37 -5.82
CA THR A 230 -5.26 -9.36 -4.80
C THR A 230 -6.48 -9.95 -4.13
N LEU A 231 -6.27 -10.97 -3.31
CA LEU A 231 -7.33 -11.70 -2.61
C LEU A 231 -8.33 -12.38 -3.56
N VAL A 232 -7.95 -12.59 -4.80
CA VAL A 232 -8.76 -13.30 -5.79
C VAL A 232 -8.93 -14.75 -5.36
N GLY A 233 -10.18 -15.18 -5.15
CA GLY A 233 -10.48 -16.53 -4.66
C GLY A 233 -10.22 -16.75 -3.16
N PHE A 234 -9.84 -15.73 -2.40
CA PHE A 234 -9.74 -15.82 -0.95
C PHE A 234 -11.13 -15.98 -0.30
N ASN A 235 -11.12 -16.61 0.85
CA ASN A 235 -12.26 -16.68 1.77
C ASN A 235 -11.74 -16.73 3.20
N SER A 236 -12.62 -16.68 4.19
CA SER A 236 -12.26 -16.67 5.62
C SER A 236 -11.46 -17.89 6.10
N SER A 237 -11.34 -18.93 5.30
CA SER A 237 -10.57 -20.15 5.60
C SER A 237 -9.21 -20.18 4.88
N THR A 238 -8.91 -19.22 4.02
CA THR A 238 -7.63 -19.15 3.30
C THR A 238 -6.53 -18.81 4.28
N SER A 239 -5.58 -19.69 4.44
CA SER A 239 -4.48 -19.57 5.41
C SER A 239 -3.08 -19.75 4.80
N GLY A 240 -3.02 -20.01 3.50
CA GLY A 240 -1.77 -20.27 2.79
C GLY A 240 -1.74 -19.64 1.40
N LYS A 241 -0.66 -19.90 0.69
CA LYS A 241 -0.45 -19.44 -0.68
C LYS A 241 -1.50 -20.02 -1.61
N ILE A 242 -2.06 -19.17 -2.47
CA ILE A 242 -2.82 -19.54 -3.67
C ILE A 242 -2.24 -18.80 -4.89
N ASP A 243 -2.52 -19.27 -6.09
CA ASP A 243 -1.98 -18.71 -7.33
C ASP A 243 -3.15 -18.17 -8.18
N GLN A 244 -3.79 -17.09 -7.74
CA GLN A 244 -4.98 -16.53 -8.39
C GLN A 244 -4.94 -15.01 -8.60
N GLY A 245 -3.99 -14.28 -7.99
CA GLY A 245 -3.82 -12.85 -8.20
C GLY A 245 -3.77 -12.48 -9.68
N ASN A 246 -4.34 -11.36 -10.05
CA ASN A 246 -4.46 -10.98 -11.46
C ASN A 246 -4.17 -9.49 -11.71
N VAL A 247 -4.12 -9.13 -12.99
CA VAL A 247 -4.09 -7.75 -13.46
C VAL A 247 -5.26 -7.53 -14.38
N VAL A 248 -6.10 -6.57 -14.03
CA VAL A 248 -7.28 -6.16 -14.80
C VAL A 248 -6.95 -4.91 -15.62
N ARG A 249 -7.40 -4.89 -16.86
CA ARG A 249 -7.40 -3.71 -17.72
C ARG A 249 -8.83 -3.21 -17.91
N LEU A 250 -9.05 -1.92 -17.63
CA LEU A 250 -10.32 -1.22 -17.82
C LEU A 250 -10.14 -0.13 -18.88
N SER A 251 -10.95 -0.15 -19.92
CA SER A 251 -11.05 0.97 -20.85
C SER A 251 -12.09 1.95 -20.33
N LEU A 252 -11.72 3.21 -20.23
CA LEU A 252 -12.56 4.27 -19.65
C LEU A 252 -12.93 5.31 -20.71
N SER A 253 -14.10 5.89 -20.56
CA SER A 253 -14.54 7.09 -21.27
C SER A 253 -14.98 8.13 -20.26
N GLN A 254 -14.44 9.35 -20.33
CA GLN A 254 -14.71 10.45 -19.41
C GLN A 254 -14.63 11.80 -20.11
N THR A 255 -15.13 12.84 -19.44
CA THR A 255 -14.90 14.23 -19.80
C THR A 255 -14.66 15.05 -18.52
N ILE A 256 -14.29 16.31 -18.62
CA ILE A 256 -14.16 17.20 -17.44
C ILE A 256 -15.45 17.33 -16.63
N THR A 257 -16.62 17.01 -17.21
CA THR A 257 -17.95 17.11 -16.57
C THR A 257 -18.65 15.76 -16.39
N SER A 258 -18.08 14.68 -16.93
CA SER A 258 -18.66 13.34 -16.84
C SER A 258 -17.65 12.39 -16.25
N ALA A 259 -17.99 11.76 -15.14
CA ALA A 259 -17.16 10.77 -14.46
C ALA A 259 -16.76 9.63 -15.40
N PRO A 260 -15.59 9.02 -15.19
CA PRO A 260 -15.12 7.85 -15.92
C PRO A 260 -16.14 6.70 -15.86
N LYS A 261 -16.39 6.10 -17.02
CA LYS A 261 -17.23 4.91 -17.17
C LYS A 261 -16.46 3.82 -17.90
N ILE A 262 -16.59 2.58 -17.44
CA ILE A 262 -16.01 1.42 -18.09
C ILE A 262 -16.72 1.21 -19.42
N THR A 263 -15.94 1.10 -20.48
CA THR A 263 -16.42 0.76 -21.84
C THR A 263 -15.98 -0.63 -22.29
N ALA A 264 -14.92 -1.16 -21.70
CA ALA A 264 -14.45 -2.54 -21.88
C ALA A 264 -13.57 -2.95 -20.69
N GLU A 265 -13.50 -4.25 -20.45
CA GLU A 265 -12.71 -4.85 -19.39
C GLU A 265 -12.03 -6.13 -19.84
N SER A 266 -10.91 -6.47 -19.27
CA SER A 266 -10.27 -7.77 -19.46
C SER A 266 -9.21 -8.05 -18.41
N VAL A 267 -9.09 -9.30 -18.00
CA VAL A 267 -7.93 -9.80 -17.27
C VAL A 267 -6.79 -10.00 -18.27
N ILE A 268 -5.67 -9.30 -18.07
CA ILE A 268 -4.53 -9.34 -18.99
C ILE A 268 -3.35 -10.18 -18.47
N ALA A 269 -3.34 -10.47 -17.18
CA ALA A 269 -2.43 -11.43 -16.55
C ALA A 269 -3.12 -12.06 -15.34
N GLN A 270 -2.76 -13.30 -15.00
CA GLN A 270 -3.39 -14.04 -13.89
C GLN A 270 -2.49 -15.18 -13.40
N GLY A 271 -2.78 -15.65 -12.20
CA GLY A 271 -2.04 -16.74 -11.58
C GLY A 271 -0.85 -16.26 -10.75
N PHE A 272 -0.82 -14.98 -10.40
CA PHE A 272 0.18 -14.48 -9.46
C PHE A 272 0.00 -15.15 -8.09
N PRO A 273 1.13 -15.50 -7.44
CA PRO A 273 1.08 -16.04 -6.09
C PRO A 273 0.61 -14.98 -5.11
N GLU A 274 -0.27 -15.37 -4.20
CA GLU A 274 -0.75 -14.50 -3.13
C GLU A 274 -0.97 -15.30 -1.84
N ALA A 275 -0.77 -14.65 -0.69
CA ALA A 275 -0.94 -15.25 0.61
C ALA A 275 -1.37 -14.21 1.66
N PRO A 276 -2.19 -14.60 2.66
CA PRO A 276 -2.42 -13.76 3.83
C PRO A 276 -1.11 -13.42 4.53
N ASP A 277 -1.00 -12.19 5.00
CA ASP A 277 0.15 -11.74 5.78
C ASP A 277 -0.32 -10.87 6.96
N ALA A 278 0.18 -11.15 8.15
CA ALA A 278 -0.25 -10.44 9.35
C ALA A 278 0.32 -9.01 9.45
N ALA A 279 1.48 -8.77 8.83
CA ALA A 279 2.15 -7.48 8.84
C ALA A 279 1.75 -6.60 7.64
N ALA A 280 1.54 -7.22 6.47
CA ALA A 280 1.27 -6.52 5.22
C ALA A 280 -0.15 -6.73 4.68
N PHE A 281 -1.07 -7.27 5.49
CA PHE A 281 -2.42 -7.66 5.10
C PHE A 281 -2.43 -8.81 4.09
N VAL A 282 -1.88 -8.62 2.89
CA VAL A 282 -1.71 -9.63 1.85
C VAL A 282 -0.38 -9.41 1.13
N LYS A 283 0.30 -10.48 0.76
CA LYS A 283 1.38 -10.50 -0.23
C LYS A 283 0.84 -11.05 -1.54
N GLY A 284 1.15 -10.40 -2.65
CA GLY A 284 0.61 -10.77 -3.97
C GLY A 284 1.16 -9.88 -5.08
N PRO A 285 0.46 -9.75 -6.20
CA PRO A 285 0.75 -8.72 -7.18
C PRO A 285 0.38 -7.35 -6.58
N THR A 286 1.35 -6.46 -6.53
CA THR A 286 1.22 -5.15 -5.88
C THR A 286 1.46 -4.02 -6.88
N GLY A 287 2.57 -3.29 -6.81
CA GLY A 287 2.84 -2.10 -7.60
C GLY A 287 2.80 -2.30 -9.11
N LEU A 288 2.39 -1.24 -9.80
CA LEU A 288 2.29 -1.16 -11.26
C LEU A 288 3.07 0.02 -11.81
N ALA A 289 3.82 -0.20 -12.88
CA ALA A 289 4.42 0.87 -13.68
C ALA A 289 4.26 0.61 -15.17
N LEU A 290 3.82 1.60 -15.93
CA LEU A 290 3.62 1.48 -17.38
C LEU A 290 4.78 2.13 -18.14
N GLY A 291 5.58 1.33 -18.82
CA GLY A 291 6.66 1.79 -19.67
C GLY A 291 6.14 2.52 -20.92
N SER A 292 6.95 3.42 -21.46
CA SER A 292 6.62 4.18 -22.66
C SER A 292 6.46 3.32 -23.92
N ASP A 293 7.01 2.10 -23.90
CA ASP A 293 6.85 1.08 -24.95
C ASP A 293 5.54 0.27 -24.83
N GLY A 294 4.72 0.55 -23.80
CA GLY A 294 3.48 -0.16 -23.52
C GLY A 294 3.64 -1.47 -22.74
N THR A 295 4.83 -1.74 -22.22
CA THR A 295 5.06 -2.83 -21.26
C THR A 295 4.57 -2.40 -19.87
N LEU A 296 3.71 -3.20 -19.25
CA LEU A 296 3.29 -3.02 -17.87
C LEU A 296 4.19 -3.88 -16.97
N TYR A 297 4.85 -3.24 -16.03
CA TYR A 297 5.62 -3.91 -14.99
C TYR A 297 4.77 -4.12 -13.76
N VAL A 298 4.92 -5.28 -13.11
CA VAL A 298 4.15 -5.69 -11.94
C VAL A 298 5.12 -6.13 -10.86
N ALA A 299 5.03 -5.54 -9.68
CA ALA A 299 5.70 -6.05 -8.50
C ALA A 299 4.97 -7.31 -8.02
N ASP A 300 5.59 -8.45 -8.19
CA ASP A 300 5.16 -9.74 -7.62
C ASP A 300 5.86 -9.90 -6.26
N ASN A 301 5.24 -9.31 -5.23
CA ASN A 301 5.81 -9.21 -3.89
C ASN A 301 6.14 -10.59 -3.31
N LEU A 302 5.18 -11.54 -3.37
CA LEU A 302 5.38 -12.89 -2.84
C LEU A 302 6.39 -13.71 -3.67
N GLY A 303 6.45 -13.45 -4.99
CA GLY A 303 7.42 -14.05 -5.90
C GLY A 303 8.79 -13.39 -5.86
N ASN A 304 8.98 -12.32 -5.11
CA ASN A 304 10.20 -11.50 -5.00
C ASN A 304 10.79 -11.15 -6.38
N ARG A 305 9.95 -10.67 -7.30
CA ARG A 305 10.34 -10.35 -8.67
C ARG A 305 9.55 -9.16 -9.23
N ILE A 306 10.04 -8.60 -10.32
CA ILE A 306 9.27 -7.71 -11.20
C ILE A 306 8.90 -8.52 -12.44
N ALA A 307 7.61 -8.61 -12.73
CA ALA A 307 7.08 -9.20 -13.95
C ALA A 307 6.87 -8.13 -15.02
N ALA A 308 6.97 -8.52 -16.30
CA ALA A 308 6.74 -7.68 -17.46
C ALA A 308 5.63 -8.27 -18.34
N ILE A 309 4.63 -7.44 -18.67
CA ILE A 309 3.48 -7.78 -19.52
C ILE A 309 3.53 -6.86 -20.74
N PRO A 310 4.06 -7.32 -21.88
CA PRO A 310 4.18 -6.49 -23.07
C PRO A 310 2.82 -6.23 -23.72
N ASN A 311 2.71 -5.08 -24.41
CA ASN A 311 1.49 -4.66 -25.11
C ASN A 311 0.24 -4.65 -24.21
N ALA A 312 0.39 -4.24 -22.96
CA ALA A 312 -0.67 -4.34 -21.95
C ALA A 312 -1.98 -3.68 -22.36
N ALA A 313 -1.92 -2.54 -23.04
CA ALA A 313 -3.10 -1.80 -23.48
C ALA A 313 -3.91 -2.50 -24.59
N THR A 314 -3.29 -3.39 -25.38
CA THR A 314 -3.91 -3.96 -26.59
C THR A 314 -4.02 -5.48 -26.60
N ARG A 315 -3.37 -6.17 -25.68
CA ARG A 315 -3.41 -7.64 -25.66
C ARG A 315 -4.81 -8.19 -25.44
N SER A 316 -5.13 -9.27 -26.13
CA SER A 316 -6.45 -9.89 -26.13
C SER A 316 -6.57 -11.13 -25.24
N THR A 317 -5.44 -11.62 -24.71
CA THR A 317 -5.38 -12.82 -23.86
C THR A 317 -4.50 -12.57 -22.63
N ALA A 318 -4.82 -13.21 -21.54
CA ALA A 318 -3.97 -13.16 -20.34
C ALA A 318 -2.58 -13.78 -20.61
N ASP A 319 -1.55 -13.22 -19.98
CA ASP A 319 -0.15 -13.61 -20.17
C ASP A 319 0.38 -14.54 -19.06
N GLY A 320 -0.51 -15.30 -18.41
CA GLY A 320 -0.12 -15.95 -17.17
C GLY A 320 0.32 -14.87 -16.17
N THR A 321 1.48 -15.04 -15.52
CA THR A 321 2.04 -14.04 -14.60
C THR A 321 3.05 -13.09 -15.27
N GLY A 322 3.02 -12.96 -16.59
CA GLY A 322 4.04 -12.21 -17.32
C GLY A 322 5.41 -12.89 -17.36
N SER A 323 6.36 -12.33 -18.13
CA SER A 323 7.76 -12.73 -18.10
C SER A 323 8.48 -12.08 -16.92
N THR A 324 9.45 -12.78 -16.33
CA THR A 324 10.28 -12.17 -15.28
C THR A 324 11.24 -11.16 -15.89
N LEU A 325 11.13 -9.87 -15.51
CA LEU A 325 12.12 -8.85 -15.82
C LEU A 325 13.38 -9.10 -14.98
N THR A 326 13.22 -9.17 -13.68
CA THR A 326 14.27 -9.44 -12.69
C THR A 326 13.67 -10.11 -11.46
N SER A 327 14.49 -10.88 -10.73
CA SER A 327 14.09 -11.50 -9.46
C SER A 327 15.26 -11.51 -8.50
N ASP A 328 14.96 -11.59 -7.21
CA ASP A 328 15.97 -11.68 -6.16
C ASP A 328 17.04 -10.56 -6.20
N GLY A 329 18.30 -10.85 -5.86
CA GLY A 329 19.36 -9.84 -5.83
C GLY A 329 19.09 -8.79 -4.77
N GLN A 330 18.90 -7.53 -5.19
CA GLN A 330 18.58 -6.42 -4.28
C GLN A 330 17.07 -6.27 -4.01
N LEU A 331 16.21 -7.04 -4.72
CA LEU A 331 14.78 -7.04 -4.43
C LEU A 331 14.51 -7.77 -3.12
N ALA A 332 13.68 -7.16 -2.29
CA ALA A 332 13.24 -7.68 -1.00
C ALA A 332 11.76 -7.32 -0.77
N GLY A 333 10.87 -8.13 -1.33
CA GLY A 333 9.44 -7.87 -1.33
C GLY A 333 9.08 -6.57 -2.06
N PRO A 334 9.29 -6.47 -3.40
CA PRO A 334 8.97 -5.25 -4.15
C PRO A 334 7.49 -4.91 -4.00
N LEU A 335 7.18 -3.63 -3.77
CA LEU A 335 5.83 -3.17 -3.47
C LEU A 335 5.39 -2.09 -4.46
N GLY A 336 5.76 -0.82 -4.30
CA GLY A 336 5.49 0.24 -5.27
C GLY A 336 6.48 0.24 -6.43
N LEU A 337 6.03 0.60 -7.62
CA LEU A 337 6.85 0.74 -8.83
C LEU A 337 6.63 2.08 -9.50
N VAL A 338 7.70 2.66 -10.07
CA VAL A 338 7.59 3.81 -10.98
C VAL A 338 8.61 3.71 -12.11
N ILE A 339 8.30 4.29 -13.27
CA ILE A 339 9.27 4.46 -14.36
C ILE A 339 10.04 5.75 -14.15
N ALA A 340 11.36 5.64 -14.05
CA ALA A 340 12.26 6.79 -14.03
C ALA A 340 12.35 7.47 -15.41
N PRO A 341 12.78 8.74 -15.49
CA PRO A 341 12.87 9.47 -16.75
C PRO A 341 13.81 8.87 -17.81
N ASP A 342 14.78 8.06 -17.39
CA ASP A 342 15.67 7.30 -18.28
C ASP A 342 15.07 5.99 -18.79
N GLY A 343 13.90 5.62 -18.30
CA GLY A 343 13.15 4.41 -18.67
C GLY A 343 13.39 3.23 -17.74
N ASP A 344 14.23 3.34 -16.74
CA ASP A 344 14.46 2.29 -15.74
C ASP A 344 13.27 2.18 -14.78
N VAL A 345 13.07 1.01 -14.20
CA VAL A 345 12.04 0.75 -13.19
C VAL A 345 12.64 0.96 -11.81
N LEU A 346 12.05 1.84 -11.01
CA LEU A 346 12.35 1.93 -9.58
C LEU A 346 11.34 1.10 -8.82
N ALA A 347 11.83 0.29 -7.89
CA ALA A 347 11.01 -0.55 -7.03
C ALA A 347 11.27 -0.22 -5.56
N ALA A 348 10.20 0.06 -4.80
CA ALA A 348 10.25 0.14 -3.35
C ALA A 348 10.26 -1.26 -2.77
N ASN A 349 11.23 -1.56 -1.92
CA ASN A 349 11.29 -2.81 -1.17
C ASN A 349 10.59 -2.68 0.19
N ALA A 350 9.52 -3.40 0.40
CA ALA A 350 8.78 -3.38 1.66
C ALA A 350 9.57 -3.95 2.85
N THR A 351 10.56 -4.82 2.61
CA THR A 351 11.18 -5.57 3.71
C THR A 351 12.58 -5.11 4.09
N ASN A 352 13.15 -4.09 3.44
CA ASN A 352 14.47 -3.59 3.79
C ASN A 352 14.69 -2.09 3.54
N GLY A 353 13.59 -1.32 3.32
CA GLY A 353 13.65 0.15 3.18
C GLY A 353 14.45 0.67 1.99
N LYS A 354 14.74 -0.16 0.98
CA LYS A 354 15.53 0.23 -0.19
C LYS A 354 14.66 0.55 -1.39
N ILE A 355 15.10 1.50 -2.21
CA ILE A 355 14.65 1.68 -3.59
C ILE A 355 15.68 1.02 -4.50
N VAL A 356 15.23 0.13 -5.38
CA VAL A 356 16.09 -0.61 -6.33
C VAL A 356 15.81 -0.15 -7.74
N GLU A 357 16.86 0.14 -8.52
CA GLU A 357 16.76 0.55 -9.92
C GLU A 357 17.08 -0.63 -10.85
N VAL A 358 16.19 -0.86 -11.81
CA VAL A 358 16.22 -1.99 -12.72
C VAL A 358 16.05 -1.51 -14.15
N THR A 359 17.01 -1.80 -15.02
CA THR A 359 16.90 -1.45 -16.45
C THR A 359 15.78 -2.23 -17.15
N PRO A 360 15.25 -1.75 -18.28
CA PRO A 360 14.30 -2.52 -19.10
C PRO A 360 14.82 -3.87 -19.59
N ALA A 361 16.16 -4.09 -19.55
CA ALA A 361 16.80 -5.36 -19.83
C ALA A 361 16.87 -6.30 -18.62
N GLY A 362 16.33 -5.91 -17.46
CA GLY A 362 16.26 -6.72 -16.24
C GLY A 362 17.52 -6.68 -15.37
N LYS A 363 18.47 -5.79 -15.66
CA LYS A 363 19.66 -5.65 -14.83
C LYS A 363 19.38 -4.69 -13.68
N GLN A 364 19.62 -5.11 -12.43
CA GLN A 364 19.66 -4.23 -11.27
C GLN A 364 20.95 -3.40 -11.34
N VAL A 365 20.82 -2.08 -11.36
CA VAL A 365 21.93 -1.14 -11.61
C VAL A 365 22.20 -0.19 -10.46
N GLY A 366 21.32 -0.13 -9.47
CA GLY A 366 21.48 0.72 -8.31
C GLY A 366 20.50 0.38 -7.20
N GLU A 367 20.86 0.78 -6.00
CA GLU A 367 19.96 0.79 -4.84
C GLU A 367 20.23 2.03 -3.99
N TYR A 368 19.24 2.44 -3.23
CA TYR A 368 19.34 3.50 -2.24
C TYR A 368 18.52 3.15 -1.00
N TYR A 369 19.10 3.31 0.19
CA TYR A 369 18.36 3.21 1.45
C TYR A 369 17.48 4.45 1.61
N ALA A 370 16.17 4.29 1.38
CA ALA A 370 15.18 5.32 1.63
C ALA A 370 14.80 5.38 3.12
N ASP A 371 14.83 4.22 3.79
CA ASP A 371 14.66 4.13 5.23
C ASP A 371 15.68 3.13 5.81
N ASP A 372 16.55 3.65 6.68
CA ASP A 372 17.56 2.91 7.43
C ASP A 372 17.24 2.87 8.93
N SER A 373 15.98 3.02 9.30
CA SER A 373 15.52 3.08 10.70
C SER A 373 16.05 1.91 11.51
N ILE A 374 16.79 2.24 12.59
CA ILE A 374 17.31 1.24 13.52
C ILE A 374 16.21 0.78 14.48
N GLY A 375 16.14 -0.50 14.74
CA GLY A 375 15.13 -1.11 15.63
C GLY A 375 14.24 -2.11 14.91
N GLN A 376 14.35 -2.18 13.60
CA GLN A 376 13.76 -3.20 12.74
C GLN A 376 14.86 -4.11 12.21
N ASP A 377 14.54 -5.33 11.81
CA ASP A 377 15.47 -6.29 11.26
C ASP A 377 14.87 -6.93 9.99
N PRO A 378 15.39 -6.61 8.81
CA PRO A 378 16.41 -5.58 8.54
C PRO A 378 15.91 -4.15 8.76
N PRO A 379 16.81 -3.14 8.79
CA PRO A 379 16.42 -1.74 8.88
C PRO A 379 15.41 -1.35 7.79
N GLY A 380 14.41 -0.52 8.11
CA GLY A 380 13.35 -0.10 7.20
C GLY A 380 12.34 -1.19 6.81
N ASN A 381 12.34 -2.32 7.54
CA ASN A 381 11.37 -3.40 7.28
C ASN A 381 9.95 -2.97 7.63
N GLY A 382 9.10 -2.88 6.62
CA GLY A 382 7.70 -2.50 6.76
C GLY A 382 7.42 -1.01 6.59
N ASP A 383 8.41 -0.17 6.31
CA ASP A 383 8.25 1.28 6.33
C ASP A 383 8.17 1.93 4.94
N LEU A 384 8.66 1.26 3.90
CA LEU A 384 8.68 1.81 2.53
C LEU A 384 7.62 1.13 1.66
N PHE A 385 6.64 1.90 1.15
CA PHE A 385 5.53 1.33 0.39
C PHE A 385 5.48 1.76 -1.06
N ASP A 386 5.28 3.05 -1.35
CA ASP A 386 5.12 3.51 -2.71
C ASP A 386 6.15 4.58 -3.09
N VAL A 387 6.39 4.71 -4.40
CA VAL A 387 7.36 5.62 -5.00
C VAL A 387 6.77 6.31 -6.21
N ALA A 388 7.12 7.58 -6.40
CA ALA A 388 6.81 8.32 -7.62
C ALA A 388 7.98 9.23 -8.02
N ILE A 389 7.98 9.69 -9.26
CA ILE A 389 8.96 10.69 -9.72
C ILE A 389 8.43 12.09 -9.42
N THR A 390 9.29 12.97 -8.93
CA THR A 390 8.96 14.40 -8.75
C THR A 390 8.52 15.03 -10.06
N GLN A 391 7.70 16.07 -9.99
CA GLN A 391 7.19 16.73 -11.19
C GLN A 391 8.30 17.28 -12.12
N ASP A 392 9.43 17.71 -11.57
CA ASP A 392 10.57 18.17 -12.36
C ASP A 392 11.43 17.01 -12.95
N GLY A 393 11.07 15.78 -12.66
CA GLY A 393 11.73 14.57 -13.13
C GLY A 393 13.09 14.30 -12.50
N LYS A 394 13.44 14.93 -11.37
CA LYS A 394 14.81 14.83 -10.81
C LYS A 394 14.88 14.06 -9.50
N GLY A 395 13.81 14.00 -8.74
CA GLY A 395 13.72 13.33 -7.44
C GLY A 395 12.85 12.09 -7.46
N VAL A 396 12.90 11.34 -6.38
CA VAL A 396 11.99 10.24 -6.07
C VAL A 396 11.19 10.62 -4.83
N LEU A 397 9.87 10.70 -4.97
CA LEU A 397 8.96 10.80 -3.84
C LEU A 397 8.71 9.41 -3.28
N PHE A 398 8.60 9.30 -1.98
CA PHE A 398 8.22 8.06 -1.31
C PHE A 398 7.51 8.34 0.02
N VAL A 399 6.67 7.42 0.41
CA VAL A 399 5.97 7.45 1.70
C VAL A 399 6.63 6.50 2.68
N ASN A 400 6.77 6.96 3.92
CA ASN A 400 7.34 6.19 5.02
C ASN A 400 6.23 5.93 6.05
N ASP A 401 5.86 4.66 6.22
CA ASP A 401 4.82 4.24 7.16
C ASP A 401 5.25 4.39 8.61
N GLY A 402 6.48 4.02 8.95
CA GLY A 402 6.98 4.10 10.32
C GLY A 402 6.91 5.50 10.94
N THR A 403 6.90 6.53 10.11
CA THR A 403 6.85 7.94 10.53
C THR A 403 5.65 8.70 9.98
N ASN A 404 4.87 8.12 9.11
CA ASN A 404 3.70 8.73 8.45
C ASN A 404 4.05 10.06 7.76
N ILE A 405 5.09 10.06 6.94
CA ILE A 405 5.59 11.24 6.22
C ILE A 405 5.79 10.96 4.73
N LEU A 406 5.63 12.02 3.95
CA LEU A 406 6.08 12.06 2.56
C LEU A 406 7.51 12.63 2.52
N GLN A 407 8.38 11.98 1.76
CA GLN A 407 9.78 12.34 1.61
C GLN A 407 10.18 12.41 0.13
N GLU A 408 11.27 13.10 -0.13
CA GLU A 408 11.91 13.20 -1.45
C GLU A 408 13.37 12.83 -1.35
N LEU A 409 13.82 11.92 -2.21
CA LEU A 409 15.22 11.62 -2.48
C LEU A 409 15.70 12.42 -3.70
N HIS A 410 16.74 13.23 -3.54
CA HIS A 410 17.30 14.07 -4.62
C HIS A 410 18.82 14.22 -4.53
#